data_b8fea7fc72332173618a51dd93a8dca6
#
_entry.id   b8fea7fc72332173618a51dd93a8dca6
#
_cell.length_a   1.000
_cell.length_b   1.000
_cell.length_c   1.000
_cell.angle_alpha   90.00
_cell.angle_beta   90.00
_cell.angle_gamma   90.00
#
_symmetry.space_group_name_H-M   'P 1'
#
loop_
_entity.id
_entity.type
_entity.pdbx_description
1 polymer ?
#
loop_
_entity_poly.entity_id
_entity_poly.type
_entity_poly.pdbx_seq_one_letter_code
_entity_poly.pdbx_strand_id
1 'polypeptide(L)'
;MKALLAQLLRDTNDALLATNFLSVKGRVARALLNLAEAFGNDVGQGRILIRQKVSQSDLAAMAGIARENVSRVLHDWAQRSLVSRLAGYYCLEKKAVLEREAEG
;
A
#
# COMPACT_ATOMS: atom_id res chain seq x y z
N MET A 1 4.88 -4.86 34.28
CA MET A 1 4.43 -5.10 33.67
C MET A 1 4.89 -4.81 32.50
N LYS A 2 6.02 -4.76 32.42
CA LYS A 2 6.23 -4.90 31.17
C LYS A 2 5.12 -5.64 30.63
N ALA A 3 4.76 -6.58 31.45
CA ALA A 3 3.60 -7.28 31.05
C ALA A 3 2.47 -6.33 30.83
N LEU A 4 2.41 -5.27 31.65
CA LEU A 4 1.34 -4.32 31.44
C LEU A 4 1.51 -3.54 30.17
N LEU A 5 2.71 -3.09 29.91
CA LEU A 5 2.95 -2.37 28.68
C LEU A 5 2.79 -3.30 27.49
N ALA A 6 3.36 -4.49 27.60
CA ALA A 6 3.20 -5.46 26.55
C ALA A 6 1.75 -5.88 26.41
N GLN A 7 1.05 -5.97 27.53
CA GLN A 7 -0.34 -6.33 27.51
C GLN A 7 -1.17 -5.21 26.90
N LEU A 8 -0.85 -3.99 27.24
CA LEU A 8 -1.53 -2.86 26.65
C LEU A 8 -1.31 -2.83 25.17
N LEU A 9 -0.09 -3.05 24.74
CA LEU A 9 0.20 -3.13 23.33
C LEU A 9 -0.48 -4.31 22.69
N ARG A 10 -0.58 -5.41 23.41
CA ARG A 10 -1.19 -6.59 22.85
C ARG A 10 -2.70 -6.46 22.75
N ASP A 11 -3.33 -5.89 23.78
CA ASP A 11 -4.76 -5.65 23.72
C ASP A 11 -5.06 -4.68 22.60
N THR A 12 -4.25 -3.65 22.49
CA THR A 12 -4.36 -2.74 21.38
C THR A 12 -4.11 -3.48 20.07
N ASN A 13 -3.17 -4.42 20.11
CA ASN A 13 -2.86 -5.20 18.90
C ASN A 13 -3.98 -6.13 18.52
N ASP A 14 -4.73 -6.67 19.47
CA ASP A 14 -5.85 -7.51 19.10
C ASP A 14 -6.89 -6.71 18.36
N ALA A 15 -7.13 -5.50 18.80
CA ALA A 15 -7.96 -4.57 18.07
C ALA A 15 -7.23 -4.13 16.80
N LEU A 16 -5.92 -3.93 16.90
CA LEU A 16 -5.12 -3.47 15.78
C LEU A 16 -4.79 -4.56 14.78
N LEU A 17 -4.85 -5.83 15.16
CA LEU A 17 -4.61 -6.87 14.19
C LEU A 17 -5.68 -6.87 13.11
N ALA A 18 -6.91 -6.58 13.49
CA ALA A 18 -7.94 -6.38 12.51
C ALA A 18 -7.73 -5.09 11.73
N THR A 19 -7.27 -4.02 12.39
CA THR A 19 -7.04 -2.75 11.74
C THR A 19 -5.63 -2.62 11.18
N ASN A 20 -4.67 -3.42 11.70
CA ASN A 20 -3.31 -3.38 11.23
C ASN A 20 -3.20 -3.74 9.76
N PHE A 21 -3.97 -4.72 9.33
CA PHE A 21 -3.92 -5.11 7.94
C PHE A 21 -4.48 -4.00 7.06
N LEU A 22 -5.54 -3.34 7.52
CA LEU A 22 -6.05 -2.17 6.82
C LEU A 22 -5.02 -1.05 6.81
N SER A 23 -4.33 -0.87 7.95
CA SER A 23 -3.28 0.14 8.04
C SER A 23 -2.12 -0.17 7.09
N VAL A 24 -1.79 -1.45 6.95
CA VAL A 24 -0.74 -1.86 6.01
C VAL A 24 -1.16 -1.53 4.59
N LYS A 25 -2.39 -1.87 4.22
CA LYS A 25 -2.90 -1.53 2.89
C LYS A 25 -2.93 -0.03 2.68
N GLY A 26 -3.35 0.71 3.69
CA GLY A 26 -3.38 2.16 3.60
C GLY A 26 -2.01 2.76 3.39
N ARG A 27 -1.00 2.21 4.05
CA ARG A 27 0.37 2.69 3.90
C ARG A 27 0.91 2.43 2.51
N VAL A 28 0.63 1.24 1.96
CA VAL A 28 1.06 0.94 0.60
C VAL A 28 0.34 1.83 -0.39
N ALA A 29 -0.96 2.04 -0.19
CA ALA A 29 -1.73 2.92 -1.05
C ALA A 29 -1.17 4.33 -1.02
N ARG A 30 -0.86 4.84 0.18
CA ARG A 30 -0.29 6.17 0.31
C ARG A 30 1.05 6.28 -0.42
N ALA A 31 1.89 5.26 -0.29
CA ALA A 31 3.18 5.27 -0.97
C ALA A 31 3.00 5.31 -2.48
N LEU A 32 2.08 4.50 -3.00
CA LEU A 32 1.82 4.50 -4.43
C LEU A 32 1.24 5.82 -4.91
N LEU A 33 0.33 6.41 -4.13
CA LEU A 33 -0.25 7.69 -4.50
C LEU A 33 0.79 8.81 -4.47
N ASN A 34 1.70 8.76 -3.50
CA ASN A 34 2.78 9.75 -3.46
C ASN A 34 3.68 9.62 -4.69
N LEU A 35 3.98 8.38 -5.09
CA LEU A 35 4.75 8.15 -6.30
C LEU A 35 4.00 8.62 -7.53
N ALA A 36 2.70 8.42 -7.55
CA ALA A 36 1.88 8.87 -8.67
C ALA A 36 1.88 10.39 -8.78
N GLU A 37 1.90 11.09 -7.65
CA GLU A 37 1.98 12.55 -7.69
C GLU A 37 3.32 13.02 -8.25
N ALA A 38 4.41 12.32 -7.88
CA ALA A 38 5.73 12.73 -8.30
C ALA A 38 6.08 12.29 -9.72
N PHE A 39 5.67 11.10 -10.10
CA PHE A 39 6.11 10.48 -11.35
C PHE A 39 4.97 9.95 -12.20
N GLY A 40 3.73 10.24 -11.85
CA GLY A 40 2.60 9.66 -12.54
C GLY A 40 2.28 10.34 -13.85
N ASN A 41 1.84 9.54 -14.80
CA ASN A 41 1.28 10.02 -16.07
C ASN A 41 -0.13 9.51 -16.16
N ASP A 42 -1.07 10.41 -16.41
CA ASP A 42 -2.44 10.02 -16.65
C ASP A 42 -2.52 9.34 -18.02
N VAL A 43 -2.92 8.07 -18.03
CA VAL A 43 -3.04 7.33 -19.27
C VAL A 43 -4.51 7.11 -19.64
N GLY A 44 -5.40 7.88 -19.01
CA GLY A 44 -6.83 7.86 -19.36
C GLY A 44 -7.62 6.95 -18.45
N GLN A 45 -8.92 7.21 -18.36
CA GLN A 45 -9.87 6.35 -17.64
C GLN A 45 -9.55 6.21 -16.15
N GLY A 46 -8.95 7.25 -15.56
CA GLY A 46 -8.60 7.21 -14.16
C GLY A 46 -7.38 6.36 -13.85
N ARG A 47 -6.63 5.98 -14.88
CA ARG A 47 -5.42 5.17 -14.70
C ARG A 47 -4.21 6.07 -14.69
N ILE A 48 -3.25 5.75 -13.83
CA ILE A 48 -2.02 6.52 -13.70
C ILE A 48 -0.84 5.57 -13.76
N LEU A 49 0.04 5.82 -14.72
CA LEU A 49 1.28 5.05 -14.84
C LEU A 49 2.39 5.78 -14.09
N ILE A 50 3.00 5.10 -13.13
CA ILE A 50 4.11 5.66 -12.37
C ILE A 50 5.37 5.45 -13.19
N ARG A 51 5.95 6.56 -13.67
CA ARG A 51 7.08 6.54 -14.61
C ARG A 51 8.41 6.47 -13.87
N GLN A 52 8.44 5.76 -12.77
CA GLN A 52 9.65 5.55 -12.00
C GLN A 52 9.70 4.10 -11.59
N LYS A 53 10.80 3.42 -11.86
CA LYS A 53 10.91 2.03 -11.45
C LYS A 53 11.08 1.96 -9.95
N VAL A 54 10.20 1.19 -9.32
CA VAL A 54 10.16 1.06 -7.87
C VAL A 54 10.04 -0.42 -7.55
N SER A 55 10.90 -0.90 -6.68
CA SER A 55 10.85 -2.30 -6.24
C SER A 55 9.89 -2.43 -5.07
N GLN A 56 9.53 -3.68 -4.75
CA GLN A 56 8.73 -3.92 -3.56
C GLN A 56 9.49 -3.52 -2.29
N SER A 57 10.83 -3.66 -2.31
CA SER A 57 11.63 -3.20 -1.19
C SER A 57 11.56 -1.69 -1.04
N ASP A 58 11.54 -0.95 -2.15
CA ASP A 58 11.39 0.49 -2.10
C ASP A 58 10.04 0.87 -1.50
N LEU A 59 8.99 0.20 -1.93
CA LEU A 59 7.66 0.45 -1.39
C LEU A 59 7.60 0.13 0.09
N ALA A 60 8.24 -0.97 0.50
CA ALA A 60 8.27 -1.35 1.90
C ALA A 60 8.97 -0.26 2.74
N ALA A 61 10.07 0.27 2.23
CA ALA A 61 10.78 1.33 2.93
C ALA A 61 9.93 2.59 3.02
N MET A 62 9.24 2.95 1.94
CA MET A 62 8.39 4.13 1.92
C MET A 62 7.20 3.97 2.86
N ALA A 63 6.62 2.78 2.89
CA ALA A 63 5.44 2.53 3.70
C ALA A 63 5.78 2.19 5.16
N GLY A 64 7.04 1.88 5.44
CA GLY A 64 7.47 1.50 6.79
C GLY A 64 6.96 0.15 7.21
N ILE A 65 6.89 -0.81 6.29
CA ILE A 65 6.41 -2.15 6.57
C ILE A 65 7.36 -3.17 5.95
N ALA A 66 7.13 -4.45 6.27
CA ALA A 66 7.96 -5.51 5.72
C ALA A 66 7.63 -5.75 4.25
N ARG A 67 8.63 -6.17 3.49
CA ARG A 67 8.46 -6.43 2.06
C ARG A 67 7.40 -7.50 1.80
N GLU A 68 7.31 -8.50 2.68
CA GLU A 68 6.31 -9.54 2.53
C GLU A 68 4.90 -8.99 2.58
N ASN A 69 4.69 -7.96 3.40
CA ASN A 69 3.38 -7.32 3.48
C ASN A 69 3.08 -6.55 2.20
N VAL A 70 4.08 -5.88 1.65
CA VAL A 70 3.91 -5.20 0.36
C VAL A 70 3.54 -6.21 -0.71
N SER A 71 4.26 -7.32 -0.77
CA SER A 71 4.02 -8.35 -1.76
C SER A 71 2.59 -8.88 -1.66
N ARG A 72 2.13 -9.11 -0.44
CA ARG A 72 0.79 -9.63 -0.21
C ARG A 72 -0.28 -8.63 -0.64
N VAL A 73 -0.08 -7.36 -0.30
CA VAL A 73 -1.04 -6.33 -0.66
C VAL A 73 -1.09 -6.15 -2.18
N LEU A 74 0.08 -6.12 -2.82
CA LEU A 74 0.12 -5.95 -4.27
C LEU A 74 -0.50 -7.14 -4.99
N HIS A 75 -0.30 -8.34 -4.46
CA HIS A 75 -0.93 -9.52 -5.04
C HIS A 75 -2.45 -9.42 -4.97
N ASP A 76 -2.97 -9.01 -3.82
CA ASP A 76 -4.40 -8.82 -3.65
C ASP A 76 -4.93 -7.77 -4.62
N TRP A 77 -4.24 -6.65 -4.72
CA TRP A 77 -4.68 -5.57 -5.59
C TRP A 77 -4.57 -5.94 -7.06
N ALA A 78 -3.58 -6.77 -7.42
CA ALA A 78 -3.46 -7.23 -8.80
C ALA A 78 -4.65 -8.10 -9.17
N GLN A 79 -5.08 -8.96 -8.26
CA GLN A 79 -6.23 -9.82 -8.52
C GLN A 79 -7.52 -9.03 -8.61
N ARG A 80 -7.59 -7.89 -7.94
CA ARG A 80 -8.75 -7.01 -7.99
C ARG A 80 -8.65 -5.97 -9.09
N SER A 81 -7.60 -6.03 -9.90
CA SER A 81 -7.35 -5.11 -10.99
C SER A 81 -7.25 -3.65 -10.52
N LEU A 82 -6.70 -3.46 -9.33
CA LEU A 82 -6.47 -2.11 -8.80
C LEU A 82 -5.11 -1.58 -9.20
N VAL A 83 -4.12 -2.46 -9.31
CA VAL A 83 -2.75 -2.12 -9.65
C VAL A 83 -2.23 -3.16 -10.61
N SER A 84 -1.48 -2.74 -11.61
CA SER A 84 -0.86 -3.66 -12.56
C SER A 84 0.57 -3.21 -12.81
N ARG A 85 1.31 -4.00 -13.58
CA ARG A 85 2.67 -3.64 -13.96
C ARG A 85 2.76 -3.64 -15.47
N LEU A 86 3.30 -2.56 -16.00
CA LEU A 86 3.50 -2.40 -17.44
C LEU A 86 4.99 -2.09 -17.65
N ALA A 87 5.70 -3.00 -18.31
CA ALA A 87 7.11 -2.82 -18.63
C ALA A 87 7.94 -2.51 -17.39
N GLY A 88 7.58 -3.10 -16.25
CA GLY A 88 8.29 -2.87 -14.99
C GLY A 88 7.84 -1.68 -14.19
N TYR A 89 6.88 -0.92 -14.69
CA TYR A 89 6.32 0.23 -13.99
C TYR A 89 4.98 -0.13 -13.39
N TYR A 90 4.68 0.42 -12.22
CA TYR A 90 3.36 0.23 -11.62
C TYR A 90 2.35 1.14 -12.28
N CYS A 91 1.18 0.60 -12.53
CA CYS A 91 0.07 1.36 -13.06
C CYS A 91 -1.09 1.27 -12.08
N LEU A 92 -1.57 2.43 -11.63
CA LEU A 92 -2.73 2.48 -10.75
C LEU A 92 -3.96 2.43 -11.64
N GLU A 93 -4.64 1.28 -11.62
CA GLU A 93 -5.78 1.08 -12.52
C GLU A 93 -7.03 1.79 -12.03
N LYS A 94 -7.19 1.90 -10.71
CA LYS A 94 -8.35 2.55 -10.10
C LYS A 94 -7.89 3.45 -8.98
N LYS A 95 -7.42 4.63 -9.35
CA LYS A 95 -6.84 5.55 -8.38
C LYS A 95 -7.82 5.89 -7.26
N ALA A 96 -9.09 6.08 -7.59
CA ALA A 96 -10.07 6.46 -6.57
C ALA A 96 -10.23 5.39 -5.50
N VAL A 97 -10.14 4.12 -5.89
CA VAL A 97 -10.21 3.03 -4.91
C VAL A 97 -8.99 3.06 -4.01
N LEU A 98 -7.80 3.31 -4.60
CA LEU A 98 -6.59 3.38 -3.80
C LEU A 98 -6.62 4.56 -2.84
N GLU A 99 -7.20 5.67 -3.24
CA GLU A 99 -7.37 6.81 -2.35
C GLU A 99 -8.22 6.44 -1.14
N ARG A 100 -9.26 5.64 -1.35
CA ARG A 100 -10.07 5.17 -0.23
C ARG A 100 -9.31 4.20 0.66
N GLU A 101 -8.47 3.34 0.06
CA GLU A 101 -7.64 2.43 0.85
C GLU A 101 -6.66 3.22 1.70
N ALA A 102 -6.13 4.31 1.18
CA ALA A 102 -5.17 5.13 1.90
C ALA A 102 -5.81 5.83 3.10
N GLU A 103 -7.11 6.07 3.05
CA GLU A 103 -7.83 6.68 4.16
C GLU A 103 -8.23 5.67 5.22
N GLY A 104 -8.36 4.41 4.81
CA GLY A 104 -8.77 3.37 5.71
C GLY A 104 -7.64 2.83 6.53
#